data_f30f26a75fa11399f43f41400f807ed8
#
_entry.id   f30f26a75fa11399f43f41400f807ed8
#
_cell.length_a   1.000
_cell.length_b   1.000
_cell.length_c   1.000
_cell.angle_alpha   90.00
_cell.angle_beta   90.00
_cell.angle_gamma   90.00
#
_symmetry.space_group_name_H-M   'P 1'
#
loop_
_entity.id
_entity.type
_entity.pdbx_description
1 polymer ?
#
loop_
_entity_poly.entity_id
_entity_poly.type
_entity_poly.pdbx_seq_one_letter_code
_entity_poly.pdbx_strand_id
1 'polypeptide(L)'
;PCFNYINGIDKKDYYENMKNLWQQIDFHPRIKNIINKARKIAKQLGNFTAIHIRIADVALNELYKNTGFFVYKFSPLELVFEIIRQKTKDNKIVLFSDDLDGAKVLQRYCFAKKIENIFVVDEFIDNDIQDENDRAFFEIALMGFAEKVYTGDSNFSKFASRVGLGEEATYISQVFSNQQRYDLIIHNSDNNLILKPLQEAYKYLYLYTRGRLIKKPWSELENIAFKALGLDPANSLYKICILECFLRQKHYEKAEAFLADIFRNDFVNFIKDLLNPMMIFKDSFFEILSQVHVKYDKLHLLYLFTLKNDK
;
A
#
# COMPACT_ATOMS: atom_id res chain seq x y z
N PRO A 1 6.55 -8.10 -12.22
CA PRO A 1 6.79 -9.53 -12.28
C PRO A 1 7.19 -9.93 -13.66
N CYS A 2 8.47 -10.32 -13.81
CA CYS A 2 9.09 -10.64 -15.10
C CYS A 2 8.48 -11.87 -15.80
N PHE A 3 7.71 -12.69 -15.10
CA PHE A 3 7.19 -13.96 -15.59
C PHE A 3 5.98 -13.88 -16.50
N ASN A 4 5.25 -12.76 -16.48
CA ASN A 4 4.13 -12.57 -17.42
C ASN A 4 4.59 -12.43 -18.89
N TYR A 5 5.90 -12.30 -19.12
CA TYR A 5 6.51 -12.11 -20.44
C TYR A 5 7.19 -13.37 -20.99
N ILE A 6 7.24 -14.46 -20.21
CA ILE A 6 7.85 -15.72 -20.67
C ILE A 6 6.72 -16.68 -21.04
N ASN A 7 6.44 -16.79 -22.34
CA ASN A 7 5.46 -17.74 -22.86
C ASN A 7 5.89 -19.18 -22.57
N GLY A 8 4.96 -20.01 -22.08
CA GLY A 8 5.16 -21.45 -21.91
C GLY A 8 5.65 -21.88 -20.52
N ILE A 9 5.81 -20.97 -19.55
CA ILE A 9 6.10 -21.36 -18.16
C ILE A 9 4.79 -21.63 -17.42
N ASP A 10 4.62 -22.85 -16.92
CA ASP A 10 3.61 -23.16 -15.93
C ASP A 10 3.97 -22.51 -14.59
N LYS A 11 3.07 -21.66 -14.06
CA LYS A 11 3.31 -20.92 -12.83
C LYS A 11 3.42 -21.84 -11.61
N LYS A 12 2.68 -22.94 -11.62
CA LYS A 12 2.69 -23.92 -10.52
C LYS A 12 4.03 -24.60 -10.46
N ASP A 13 4.51 -25.11 -11.59
CA ASP A 13 5.82 -25.76 -11.69
C ASP A 13 6.94 -24.80 -11.31
N TYR A 14 6.83 -23.53 -11.73
CA TYR A 14 7.78 -22.50 -11.37
C TYR A 14 7.86 -22.27 -9.85
N TYR A 15 6.72 -22.15 -9.16
CA TYR A 15 6.71 -21.91 -7.71
C TYR A 15 7.15 -23.13 -6.92
N GLU A 16 6.81 -24.33 -7.38
CA GLU A 16 7.30 -25.57 -6.80
C GLU A 16 8.82 -25.69 -6.94
N ASN A 17 9.36 -25.35 -8.11
CA ASN A 17 10.80 -25.30 -8.32
C ASN A 17 11.49 -24.25 -7.42
N MET A 18 10.90 -23.06 -7.23
CA MET A 18 11.43 -22.06 -6.30
C MET A 18 11.51 -22.61 -4.86
N LYS A 19 10.47 -23.29 -4.39
CA LYS A 19 10.44 -23.95 -3.08
C LYS A 19 11.51 -25.01 -2.95
N ASN A 20 11.66 -25.85 -3.96
CA ASN A 20 12.68 -26.92 -3.98
C ASN A 20 14.11 -26.34 -3.98
N LEU A 21 14.37 -25.31 -4.80
CA LEU A 21 15.66 -24.63 -4.83
C LEU A 21 15.99 -23.94 -3.50
N TRP A 22 15.02 -23.29 -2.86
CA TRP A 22 15.21 -22.68 -1.54
C TRP A 22 15.66 -23.70 -0.50
N GLN A 23 15.11 -24.90 -0.52
CA GLN A 23 15.46 -25.99 0.41
C GLN A 23 16.87 -26.55 0.15
N GLN A 24 17.41 -26.40 -1.07
CA GLN A 24 18.73 -26.88 -1.47
C GLN A 24 19.86 -25.86 -1.17
N ILE A 25 19.50 -24.60 -0.84
CA ILE A 25 20.50 -23.57 -0.53
C ILE A 25 21.25 -23.96 0.74
N ASP A 26 22.58 -24.04 0.63
CA ASP A 26 23.45 -24.22 1.78
C ASP A 26 23.71 -22.89 2.50
N PHE A 27 22.72 -22.45 3.28
CA PHE A 27 22.79 -21.21 4.03
C PHE A 27 23.91 -21.27 5.07
N HIS A 28 24.54 -20.11 5.32
CA HIS A 28 25.46 -19.95 6.44
C HIS A 28 24.82 -20.45 7.76
N PRO A 29 25.59 -21.06 8.69
CA PRO A 29 25.05 -21.64 9.94
C PRO A 29 24.16 -20.68 10.75
N ARG A 30 24.50 -19.38 10.80
CA ARG A 30 23.65 -18.35 11.44
C ARG A 30 22.25 -18.31 10.83
N ILE A 31 22.14 -18.26 9.51
CA ILE A 31 20.85 -18.20 8.79
C ILE A 31 20.07 -19.51 8.97
N LYS A 32 20.76 -20.66 8.94
CA LYS A 32 20.13 -21.96 9.23
C LYS A 32 19.51 -21.96 10.63
N ASN A 33 20.18 -21.42 11.64
CA ASN A 33 19.65 -21.30 12.99
C ASN A 33 18.39 -20.44 13.05
N ILE A 34 18.37 -19.31 12.34
CA ILE A 34 17.22 -18.40 12.24
C ILE A 34 16.03 -19.11 11.59
N ILE A 35 16.24 -19.79 10.46
CA ILE A 35 15.19 -20.59 9.79
C ILE A 35 14.68 -21.71 10.71
N ASN A 36 15.56 -22.39 11.43
CA ASN A 36 15.14 -23.45 12.37
C ASN A 36 14.34 -22.90 13.55
N LYS A 37 14.65 -21.69 14.02
CA LYS A 37 13.86 -20.98 15.02
C LYS A 37 12.46 -20.67 14.50
N ALA A 38 12.34 -20.08 13.31
CA ALA A 38 11.05 -19.85 12.67
C ALA A 38 10.23 -21.16 12.55
N ARG A 39 10.89 -22.28 12.17
CA ARG A 39 10.26 -23.61 12.12
C ARG A 39 9.75 -24.10 13.48
N LYS A 40 10.49 -23.87 14.56
CA LYS A 40 10.05 -24.23 15.92
C LYS A 40 8.81 -23.46 16.32
N ILE A 41 8.80 -22.13 16.04
CA ILE A 41 7.64 -21.27 16.33
C ILE A 41 6.43 -21.68 15.48
N ALA A 42 6.63 -21.95 14.20
CA ALA A 42 5.56 -22.45 13.33
C ALA A 42 4.93 -23.76 13.88
N LYS A 43 5.75 -24.68 14.40
CA LYS A 43 5.26 -25.92 15.05
C LYS A 43 4.43 -25.63 16.32
N GLN A 44 4.83 -24.65 17.13
CA GLN A 44 4.10 -24.23 18.33
C GLN A 44 2.77 -23.53 17.99
N LEU A 45 2.78 -22.73 16.92
CA LEU A 45 1.57 -22.10 16.41
C LEU A 45 0.57 -23.15 15.87
N GLY A 46 1.06 -24.22 15.25
CA GLY A 46 0.23 -25.13 14.47
C GLY A 46 -0.24 -24.48 13.18
N ASN A 47 -1.49 -24.68 12.81
CA ASN A 47 -2.08 -24.03 11.64
C ASN A 47 -2.25 -22.54 11.89
N PHE A 48 -1.71 -21.72 10.99
CA PHE A 48 -1.86 -20.27 11.07
C PHE A 48 -1.86 -19.62 9.68
N THR A 49 -2.45 -18.44 9.61
CA THR A 49 -2.45 -17.56 8.43
C THR A 49 -1.45 -16.41 8.66
N ALA A 50 -0.61 -16.12 7.71
CA ALA A 50 0.25 -14.95 7.69
C ALA A 50 -0.41 -13.80 6.94
N ILE A 51 -0.38 -12.59 7.51
CA ILE A 51 -0.85 -11.37 6.84
C ILE A 51 0.29 -10.34 6.86
N HIS A 52 0.78 -9.97 5.68
CA HIS A 52 1.81 -8.94 5.54
C HIS A 52 1.17 -7.58 5.24
N ILE A 53 1.36 -6.64 6.16
CA ILE A 53 0.83 -5.28 6.15
C ILE A 53 1.94 -4.34 5.68
N ARG A 54 1.72 -3.59 4.61
CA ARG A 54 2.66 -2.59 4.09
C ARG A 54 2.03 -1.21 4.16
N ILE A 55 2.45 -0.41 5.14
CA ILE A 55 1.89 0.91 5.44
C ILE A 55 2.95 1.98 5.70
N ALA A 56 4.19 1.63 6.04
CA ALA A 56 5.21 2.61 6.37
C ALA A 56 5.97 3.09 5.14
N ASP A 57 6.71 2.23 4.45
CA ASP A 57 7.62 2.65 3.39
C ASP A 57 6.92 3.38 2.25
N VAL A 58 5.72 2.94 1.86
CA VAL A 58 4.93 3.58 0.79
C VAL A 58 4.37 4.95 1.18
N ALA A 59 4.13 5.18 2.47
CA ALA A 59 3.56 6.42 2.99
C ALA A 59 4.60 7.39 3.55
N LEU A 60 5.79 6.92 3.91
CA LEU A 60 6.83 7.72 4.56
C LEU A 60 8.00 8.03 3.62
N ASN A 61 8.26 7.21 2.60
CA ASN A 61 9.29 7.50 1.61
C ASN A 61 8.84 8.64 0.69
N GLU A 62 9.63 9.71 0.64
CA GLU A 62 9.30 10.94 -0.10
C GLU A 62 8.96 10.68 -1.58
N LEU A 63 9.72 9.83 -2.26
CA LEU A 63 9.44 9.51 -3.66
C LEU A 63 8.09 8.79 -3.81
N TYR A 64 7.81 7.81 -2.96
CA TYR A 64 6.61 6.99 -3.08
C TYR A 64 5.33 7.76 -2.70
N LYS A 65 5.38 8.51 -1.60
CA LYS A 65 4.23 9.30 -1.16
C LYS A 65 3.89 10.44 -2.12
N ASN A 66 4.92 11.14 -2.65
CA ASN A 66 4.72 12.30 -3.52
C ASN A 66 4.31 11.90 -4.95
N THR A 67 4.61 10.69 -5.40
CA THR A 67 4.20 10.21 -6.72
C THR A 67 2.97 9.31 -6.70
N GLY A 68 2.65 8.68 -5.57
CA GLY A 68 1.60 7.69 -5.44
C GLY A 68 1.86 6.39 -6.20
N PHE A 69 3.04 6.23 -6.80
CA PHE A 69 3.36 5.11 -7.70
C PHE A 69 3.10 3.73 -7.10
N PHE A 70 3.31 3.60 -5.79
CA PHE A 70 3.09 2.34 -5.07
C PHE A 70 1.79 2.29 -4.25
N VAL A 71 0.81 3.17 -4.53
CA VAL A 71 -0.47 3.19 -3.80
C VAL A 71 -1.19 1.84 -3.81
N TYR A 72 -1.03 1.04 -4.86
CA TYR A 72 -1.60 -0.30 -4.96
C TYR A 72 -0.99 -1.32 -3.99
N LYS A 73 0.19 -1.04 -3.44
CA LYS A 73 0.87 -1.89 -2.45
C LYS A 73 0.46 -1.57 -1.01
N PHE A 74 -0.16 -0.42 -0.79
CA PHE A 74 -0.63 -0.02 0.52
C PHE A 74 -1.71 -0.97 1.04
N SER A 75 -1.61 -1.34 2.31
CA SER A 75 -2.51 -2.27 2.98
C SER A 75 -3.36 -1.54 4.04
N PRO A 76 -4.49 -0.92 3.67
CA PRO A 76 -5.37 -0.28 4.64
C PRO A 76 -5.74 -1.25 5.77
N LEU A 77 -5.60 -0.83 7.03
CA LEU A 77 -5.85 -1.69 8.19
C LEU A 77 -7.31 -2.17 8.25
N GLU A 78 -8.23 -1.38 7.73
CA GLU A 78 -9.66 -1.73 7.62
C GLU A 78 -9.88 -2.98 6.75
N LEU A 79 -9.13 -3.10 5.67
CA LEU A 79 -9.20 -4.28 4.78
C LEU A 79 -8.50 -5.49 5.41
N VAL A 80 -7.40 -5.26 6.11
CA VAL A 80 -6.70 -6.32 6.87
C VAL A 80 -7.60 -6.84 7.98
N PHE A 81 -8.26 -5.94 8.72
CA PHE A 81 -9.23 -6.32 9.75
C PHE A 81 -10.36 -7.20 9.19
N GLU A 82 -10.87 -6.84 8.02
CA GLU A 82 -11.94 -7.64 7.40
C GLU A 82 -11.46 -9.04 6.98
N ILE A 83 -10.22 -9.17 6.50
CA ILE A 83 -9.61 -10.49 6.25
C ILE A 83 -9.50 -11.29 7.57
N ILE A 84 -9.02 -10.65 8.63
CA ILE A 84 -8.94 -11.26 9.96
C ILE A 84 -10.31 -11.77 10.37
N ARG A 85 -11.32 -10.93 10.35
CA ARG A 85 -12.70 -11.25 10.75
C ARG A 85 -13.27 -12.46 10.01
N GLN A 86 -12.93 -12.61 8.72
CA GLN A 86 -13.39 -13.72 7.89
C GLN A 86 -12.63 -15.03 8.16
N LYS A 87 -11.39 -14.96 8.69
CA LYS A 87 -10.49 -16.12 8.79
C LYS A 87 -10.26 -16.64 10.20
N THR A 88 -10.57 -15.84 11.23
CA THR A 88 -10.25 -16.17 12.63
C THR A 88 -11.11 -17.24 13.27
N LYS A 89 -12.16 -17.73 12.62
CA LYS A 89 -13.03 -18.73 13.26
C LYS A 89 -12.29 -20.02 13.63
N ASP A 90 -11.22 -20.36 12.88
CA ASP A 90 -10.53 -21.63 13.01
C ASP A 90 -9.00 -21.54 12.99
N ASN A 91 -8.39 -20.36 12.80
CA ASN A 91 -6.95 -20.20 12.61
C ASN A 91 -6.34 -19.10 13.47
N LYS A 92 -5.11 -19.34 13.92
CA LYS A 92 -4.22 -18.28 14.43
C LYS A 92 -3.79 -17.37 13.28
N ILE A 93 -3.59 -16.09 13.57
CA ILE A 93 -3.11 -15.11 12.58
C ILE A 93 -1.82 -14.49 13.09
N VAL A 94 -0.81 -14.45 12.25
CA VAL A 94 0.44 -13.73 12.51
C VAL A 94 0.52 -12.53 11.56
N LEU A 95 0.64 -11.35 12.14
CA LEU A 95 0.79 -10.08 11.43
C LEU A 95 2.26 -9.76 11.25
N PHE A 96 2.66 -9.50 10.02
CA PHE A 96 3.97 -9.01 9.60
C PHE A 96 3.80 -7.60 9.08
N SER A 97 4.69 -6.67 9.42
CA SER A 97 4.56 -5.28 8.97
C SER A 97 5.90 -4.56 8.92
N ASP A 98 6.01 -3.62 7.98
CA ASP A 98 7.04 -2.58 7.94
C ASP A 98 6.79 -1.46 8.98
N ASP A 99 5.63 -1.46 9.65
CA ASP A 99 5.29 -0.63 10.82
C ASP A 99 4.68 -1.51 11.94
N LEU A 100 5.51 -1.89 12.88
CA LEU A 100 5.07 -2.70 14.02
C LEU A 100 4.04 -1.99 14.91
N ASP A 101 4.13 -0.67 15.03
CA ASP A 101 3.16 0.11 15.82
C ASP A 101 1.76 -0.01 15.19
N GLY A 102 1.69 0.11 13.85
CA GLY A 102 0.45 -0.07 13.10
C GLY A 102 -0.11 -1.49 13.25
N ALA A 103 0.74 -2.53 13.21
CA ALA A 103 0.33 -3.91 13.44
C ALA A 103 -0.21 -4.11 14.87
N LYS A 104 0.45 -3.53 15.89
CA LYS A 104 0.00 -3.56 17.29
C LYS A 104 -1.32 -2.79 17.51
N VAL A 105 -1.53 -1.69 16.77
CA VAL A 105 -2.84 -1.00 16.78
C VAL A 105 -3.94 -1.93 16.29
N LEU A 106 -3.73 -2.61 15.17
CA LEU A 106 -4.69 -3.56 14.62
C LEU A 106 -4.95 -4.73 15.56
N GLN A 107 -3.90 -5.30 16.17
CA GLN A 107 -4.02 -6.37 17.14
C GLN A 107 -4.90 -5.97 18.34
N ARG A 108 -4.61 -4.81 18.96
CA ARG A 108 -5.43 -4.26 20.07
C ARG A 108 -6.88 -4.04 19.65
N TYR A 109 -7.09 -3.53 18.42
CA TYR A 109 -8.43 -3.35 17.88
C TYR A 109 -9.18 -4.69 17.76
N CYS A 110 -8.51 -5.74 17.24
CA CYS A 110 -9.07 -7.10 17.17
C CYS A 110 -9.47 -7.62 18.55
N PHE A 111 -8.61 -7.46 19.55
CA PHE A 111 -8.90 -7.87 20.94
C PHE A 111 -10.12 -7.13 21.53
N ALA A 112 -10.23 -5.82 21.27
CA ALA A 112 -11.42 -5.04 21.68
C ALA A 112 -12.72 -5.53 21.01
N LYS A 113 -12.61 -6.17 19.83
CA LYS A 113 -13.72 -6.81 19.11
C LYS A 113 -13.89 -8.31 19.49
N LYS A 114 -13.21 -8.78 20.53
CA LYS A 114 -13.22 -10.18 20.99
C LYS A 114 -12.71 -11.17 19.93
N ILE A 115 -11.81 -10.73 19.07
CA ILE A 115 -11.08 -11.57 18.13
C ILE A 115 -9.71 -11.84 18.75
N GLU A 116 -9.56 -13.05 19.25
CA GLU A 116 -8.34 -13.56 19.89
C GLU A 116 -7.47 -14.32 18.86
N ASN A 117 -6.35 -14.88 19.27
CA ASN A 117 -5.42 -15.62 18.40
C ASN A 117 -4.76 -14.78 17.28
N ILE A 118 -4.58 -13.48 17.52
CA ILE A 118 -3.85 -12.56 16.67
C ILE A 118 -2.50 -12.24 17.32
N PHE A 119 -1.41 -12.52 16.60
CA PHE A 119 -0.04 -12.29 17.03
C PHE A 119 0.64 -11.29 16.11
N VAL A 120 1.52 -10.46 16.66
CA VAL A 120 2.46 -9.66 15.84
C VAL A 120 3.78 -10.41 15.81
N VAL A 121 4.45 -10.46 14.66
CA VAL A 121 5.71 -11.21 14.47
C VAL A 121 6.78 -10.87 15.51
N ASP A 122 6.78 -9.63 15.98
CA ASP A 122 7.68 -9.12 17.02
C ASP A 122 7.60 -9.89 18.36
N GLU A 123 6.47 -10.53 18.66
CA GLU A 123 6.29 -11.37 19.85
C GLU A 123 7.14 -12.65 19.82
N PHE A 124 7.67 -13.01 18.64
CA PHE A 124 8.48 -14.20 18.42
C PHE A 124 9.98 -13.88 18.22
N ILE A 125 10.32 -12.59 18.19
CA ILE A 125 11.70 -12.12 17.99
C ILE A 125 12.37 -11.95 19.35
N ASP A 126 13.55 -12.55 19.49
CA ASP A 126 14.38 -12.45 20.67
C ASP A 126 15.81 -12.03 20.31
N ASN A 127 16.71 -12.05 21.29
CA ASN A 127 18.10 -11.59 21.17
C ASN A 127 18.96 -12.37 20.15
N ASP A 128 18.50 -13.51 19.63
CA ASP A 128 19.22 -14.26 18.60
C ASP A 128 19.06 -13.62 17.19
N ILE A 129 18.04 -12.77 17.03
CA ILE A 129 17.77 -12.01 15.79
C ILE A 129 18.36 -10.61 15.97
N GLN A 130 19.59 -10.44 15.49
CA GLN A 130 20.45 -9.32 15.86
C GLN A 130 20.36 -8.11 14.93
N ASP A 131 20.01 -8.32 13.67
CA ASP A 131 19.98 -7.28 12.66
C ASP A 131 18.77 -7.44 11.69
N GLU A 132 18.62 -6.46 10.78
CA GLU A 132 17.52 -6.44 9.82
C GLU A 132 17.55 -7.63 8.83
N ASN A 133 18.72 -8.14 8.48
CA ASN A 133 18.83 -9.31 7.61
C ASN A 133 18.38 -10.58 8.32
N ASP A 134 18.80 -10.77 9.58
CA ASP A 134 18.33 -11.87 10.41
C ASP A 134 16.80 -11.86 10.55
N ARG A 135 16.25 -10.67 10.82
CA ARG A 135 14.81 -10.46 10.89
C ARG A 135 14.13 -10.81 9.56
N ALA A 136 14.68 -10.36 8.44
CA ALA A 136 14.12 -10.65 7.12
C ALA A 136 14.09 -12.17 6.84
N PHE A 137 15.18 -12.90 7.14
CA PHE A 137 15.22 -14.36 6.99
C PHE A 137 14.21 -15.06 7.93
N PHE A 138 14.10 -14.59 9.16
CA PHE A 138 13.12 -15.12 10.13
C PHE A 138 11.69 -14.94 9.63
N GLU A 139 11.34 -13.73 9.19
CA GLU A 139 10.00 -13.39 8.71
C GLU A 139 9.65 -14.14 7.42
N ILE A 140 10.61 -14.24 6.45
CA ILE A 140 10.44 -15.03 5.23
C ILE A 140 10.16 -16.49 5.59
N ALA A 141 10.98 -17.07 6.48
CA ALA A 141 10.83 -18.46 6.87
C ALA A 141 9.50 -18.70 7.63
N LEU A 142 9.14 -17.81 8.57
CA LEU A 142 7.91 -17.97 9.35
C LEU A 142 6.67 -17.83 8.44
N MET A 143 6.60 -16.82 7.56
CA MET A 143 5.54 -16.71 6.54
C MET A 143 5.48 -17.94 5.63
N GLY A 144 6.63 -18.50 5.27
CA GLY A 144 6.73 -19.70 4.43
C GLY A 144 6.24 -21.00 5.11
N PHE A 145 5.99 -20.99 6.42
CA PHE A 145 5.38 -22.10 7.17
C PHE A 145 3.89 -21.91 7.44
N ALA A 146 3.30 -20.78 7.05
CA ALA A 146 1.86 -20.55 7.20
C ALA A 146 1.05 -21.43 6.23
N GLU A 147 -0.25 -21.64 6.52
CA GLU A 147 -1.15 -22.27 5.56
C GLU A 147 -1.47 -21.34 4.38
N LYS A 148 -1.47 -20.05 4.62
CA LYS A 148 -1.76 -19.02 3.60
C LYS A 148 -1.11 -17.69 3.94
N VAL A 149 -0.67 -16.97 2.89
CA VAL A 149 -0.11 -15.62 3.00
C VAL A 149 -1.03 -14.63 2.30
N TYR A 150 -1.50 -13.60 3.05
CA TYR A 150 -2.21 -12.45 2.50
C TYR A 150 -1.30 -11.23 2.45
N THR A 151 -1.45 -10.39 1.42
CA THR A 151 -0.58 -9.23 1.20
C THR A 151 -1.22 -8.12 0.37
N GLY A 152 -0.71 -6.89 0.52
CA GLY A 152 -1.00 -5.74 -0.34
C GLY A 152 -0.06 -5.62 -1.54
N ASP A 153 0.33 -6.72 -2.22
CA ASP A 153 1.27 -6.75 -3.35
C ASP A 153 2.74 -6.43 -2.99
N SER A 154 3.19 -6.87 -1.81
CA SER A 154 4.59 -6.79 -1.40
C SER A 154 5.45 -7.90 -2.02
N ASN A 155 6.60 -7.53 -2.62
CA ASN A 155 7.55 -8.52 -3.15
C ASN A 155 8.16 -9.40 -2.05
N PHE A 156 8.28 -8.87 -0.83
CA PHE A 156 8.80 -9.60 0.32
C PHE A 156 7.92 -10.81 0.68
N SER A 157 6.64 -10.58 0.89
CA SER A 157 5.69 -11.64 1.23
C SER A 157 5.38 -12.58 0.05
N LYS A 158 5.42 -12.07 -1.20
CA LYS A 158 5.38 -12.93 -2.39
C LYS A 158 6.54 -13.91 -2.42
N PHE A 159 7.75 -13.42 -2.16
CA PHE A 159 8.92 -14.26 -2.10
C PHE A 159 8.78 -15.32 -1.00
N ALA A 160 8.39 -14.92 0.21
CA ALA A 160 8.16 -15.86 1.32
C ALA A 160 7.13 -16.97 0.96
N SER A 161 6.01 -16.61 0.34
CA SER A 161 4.99 -17.56 -0.11
C SER A 161 5.54 -18.53 -1.16
N ARG A 162 6.24 -18.02 -2.17
CA ARG A 162 6.80 -18.83 -3.26
C ARG A 162 7.84 -19.84 -2.78
N VAL A 163 8.78 -19.40 -1.91
CA VAL A 163 9.87 -20.28 -1.43
C VAL A 163 9.43 -21.22 -0.30
N GLY A 164 8.40 -20.84 0.47
CA GLY A 164 7.90 -21.64 1.58
C GLY A 164 6.75 -22.54 1.19
N LEU A 165 5.68 -21.96 0.62
CA LEU A 165 4.45 -22.69 0.25
C LEU A 165 4.54 -23.31 -1.15
N GLY A 166 5.34 -22.75 -2.06
CA GLY A 166 5.33 -23.14 -3.47
C GLY A 166 4.12 -22.58 -4.23
N GLU A 167 3.58 -21.45 -3.76
CA GLU A 167 2.43 -20.79 -4.38
C GLU A 167 2.51 -19.26 -4.27
N GLU A 168 1.67 -18.57 -5.02
CA GLU A 168 1.57 -17.11 -4.95
C GLU A 168 0.81 -16.67 -3.69
N ALA A 169 1.25 -15.60 -3.05
CA ALA A 169 0.50 -14.96 -1.97
C ALA A 169 -0.85 -14.43 -2.47
N THR A 170 -1.87 -14.45 -1.62
CA THR A 170 -3.19 -13.91 -1.95
C THR A 170 -3.21 -12.40 -1.75
N TYR A 171 -3.48 -11.64 -2.80
CA TYR A 171 -3.55 -10.18 -2.71
C TYR A 171 -4.89 -9.71 -2.14
N ILE A 172 -4.87 -8.62 -1.38
CA ILE A 172 -6.08 -7.94 -0.91
C ILE A 172 -7.01 -7.61 -2.10
N SER A 173 -6.42 -7.31 -3.27
CA SER A 173 -7.16 -7.03 -4.51
C SER A 173 -7.84 -8.26 -5.12
N GLN A 174 -7.48 -9.46 -4.71
CA GLN A 174 -8.17 -10.71 -5.11
C GLN A 174 -9.28 -11.08 -4.12
N VAL A 175 -9.16 -10.62 -2.87
CA VAL A 175 -10.19 -10.86 -1.85
C VAL A 175 -11.37 -9.91 -2.01
N PHE A 176 -11.08 -8.64 -2.31
CA PHE A 176 -12.08 -7.58 -2.39
C PHE A 176 -12.02 -6.83 -3.73
N SER A 177 -13.17 -6.65 -4.38
CA SER A 177 -13.31 -5.77 -5.55
C SER A 177 -12.98 -4.31 -5.20
N ASN A 178 -12.79 -3.44 -6.21
CA ASN A 178 -12.57 -2.00 -5.97
C ASN A 178 -13.72 -1.37 -5.17
N GLN A 179 -14.98 -1.74 -5.47
CA GLN A 179 -16.16 -1.26 -4.76
C GLN A 179 -16.11 -1.71 -3.29
N GLN A 180 -15.89 -2.99 -3.02
CA GLN A 180 -15.81 -3.51 -1.66
C GLN A 180 -14.67 -2.85 -0.86
N ARG A 181 -13.49 -2.64 -1.47
CA ARG A 181 -12.37 -1.95 -0.82
C ARG A 181 -12.72 -0.52 -0.43
N TYR A 182 -13.38 0.19 -1.33
CA TYR A 182 -13.84 1.56 -1.06
C TYR A 182 -14.85 1.58 0.10
N ASP A 183 -15.90 0.78 0.01
CA ASP A 183 -17.00 0.77 0.98
C ASP A 183 -16.53 0.31 2.37
N LEU A 184 -15.68 -0.72 2.43
CA LEU A 184 -15.12 -1.21 3.69
C LEU A 184 -14.25 -0.17 4.41
N ILE A 185 -13.43 0.59 3.67
CA ILE A 185 -12.63 1.66 4.27
C ILE A 185 -13.52 2.80 4.77
N ILE A 186 -14.51 3.24 3.97
CA ILE A 186 -15.45 4.30 4.40
C ILE A 186 -16.26 3.85 5.62
N HIS A 187 -16.81 2.63 5.60
CA HIS A 187 -17.65 2.12 6.68
C HIS A 187 -16.89 1.92 7.99
N ASN A 188 -15.60 1.60 7.90
CA ASN A 188 -14.75 1.35 9.06
C ASN A 188 -13.84 2.55 9.43
N SER A 189 -13.96 3.70 8.75
CA SER A 189 -13.11 4.87 8.99
C SER A 189 -13.29 5.50 10.39
N ASP A 190 -14.44 5.30 11.03
CA ASP A 190 -14.73 5.79 12.38
C ASP A 190 -14.24 4.84 13.48
N ASN A 191 -13.71 3.67 13.10
CA ASN A 191 -13.12 2.74 14.03
C ASN A 191 -11.71 3.23 14.42
N ASN A 192 -11.36 3.14 15.69
CA ASN A 192 -10.09 3.58 16.29
C ASN A 192 -8.82 2.88 15.73
N LEU A 193 -8.76 2.63 14.43
CA LEU A 193 -7.57 2.18 13.70
C LEU A 193 -6.71 3.40 13.35
N ILE A 194 -6.20 4.08 14.41
CA ILE A 194 -5.47 5.34 14.26
C ILE A 194 -4.07 5.05 13.71
N LEU A 195 -3.82 5.54 12.52
CA LEU A 195 -2.50 5.56 11.87
C LEU A 195 -1.75 6.88 12.17
N LYS A 196 -0.45 6.90 11.90
CA LYS A 196 0.34 8.13 11.88
C LYS A 196 -0.21 9.07 10.78
N PRO A 197 -0.14 10.42 10.94
CA PRO A 197 -0.79 11.34 10.00
C PRO A 197 -0.47 11.10 8.52
N LEU A 198 0.80 10.84 8.17
CA LEU A 198 1.19 10.56 6.78
C LEU A 198 0.64 9.25 6.24
N GLN A 199 0.52 8.23 7.07
CA GLN A 199 -0.10 6.95 6.70
C GLN A 199 -1.62 7.12 6.50
N GLU A 200 -2.26 7.92 7.33
CA GLU A 200 -3.67 8.27 7.20
C GLU A 200 -3.92 9.08 5.92
N ALA A 201 -3.05 10.07 5.61
CA ALA A 201 -3.10 10.80 4.36
C ALA A 201 -2.98 9.85 3.14
N TYR A 202 -2.06 8.89 3.21
CA TYR A 202 -1.86 7.91 2.14
C TYR A 202 -3.04 6.93 2.01
N LYS A 203 -3.73 6.61 3.11
CA LYS A 203 -5.00 5.87 3.08
C LYS A 203 -6.07 6.64 2.30
N TYR A 204 -6.17 7.96 2.47
CA TYR A 204 -7.07 8.77 1.66
C TYR A 204 -6.67 8.80 0.18
N LEU A 205 -5.37 8.78 -0.16
CA LEU A 205 -4.93 8.60 -1.55
C LEU A 205 -5.37 7.24 -2.10
N TYR A 206 -5.20 6.17 -1.33
CA TYR A 206 -5.69 4.84 -1.71
C TYR A 206 -7.20 4.86 -1.97
N LEU A 207 -7.96 5.48 -1.08
CA LEU A 207 -9.42 5.62 -1.21
C LEU A 207 -9.80 6.45 -2.44
N TYR A 208 -9.12 7.58 -2.70
CA TYR A 208 -9.28 8.38 -3.90
C TYR A 208 -9.07 7.55 -5.17
N THR A 209 -7.99 6.76 -5.22
CA THR A 209 -7.70 5.90 -6.38
C THR A 209 -8.80 4.86 -6.61
N ARG A 210 -9.31 4.25 -5.54
CA ARG A 210 -10.43 3.28 -5.66
C ARG A 210 -11.71 3.96 -6.11
N GLY A 211 -12.03 5.13 -5.52
CA GLY A 211 -13.19 5.93 -5.89
C GLY A 211 -13.20 6.31 -7.38
N ARG A 212 -12.04 6.71 -7.94
CA ARG A 212 -11.90 6.96 -9.39
C ARG A 212 -12.24 5.72 -10.23
N LEU A 213 -11.70 4.57 -9.86
CA LEU A 213 -11.92 3.32 -10.60
C LEU A 213 -13.39 2.87 -10.61
N ILE A 214 -14.14 3.17 -9.55
CA ILE A 214 -15.57 2.88 -9.45
C ILE A 214 -16.46 4.07 -9.82
N LYS A 215 -15.87 5.14 -10.38
CA LYS A 215 -16.56 6.32 -10.89
C LYS A 215 -17.41 7.06 -9.84
N LYS A 216 -16.87 7.20 -8.62
CA LYS A 216 -17.50 8.05 -7.59
C LYS A 216 -17.62 9.51 -8.06
N PRO A 217 -18.61 10.26 -7.57
CA PRO A 217 -18.75 11.68 -7.88
C PRO A 217 -17.47 12.46 -7.55
N TRP A 218 -17.08 13.38 -8.42
CA TRP A 218 -15.87 14.19 -8.22
C TRP A 218 -15.93 15.05 -6.95
N SER A 219 -17.12 15.47 -6.52
CA SER A 219 -17.32 16.15 -5.23
C SER A 219 -17.01 15.28 -4.01
N GLU A 220 -17.28 13.97 -4.08
CA GLU A 220 -16.87 13.01 -3.04
C GLU A 220 -15.36 12.81 -3.03
N LEU A 221 -14.75 12.68 -4.22
CA LEU A 221 -13.30 12.54 -4.37
C LEU A 221 -12.54 13.81 -3.94
N GLU A 222 -13.12 14.99 -4.20
CA GLU A 222 -12.60 16.29 -3.73
C GLU A 222 -12.47 16.29 -2.19
N ASN A 223 -13.52 15.90 -1.49
CA ASN A 223 -13.52 15.84 -0.03
C ASN A 223 -12.45 14.86 0.51
N ILE A 224 -12.25 13.72 -0.16
CA ILE A 224 -11.22 12.75 0.20
C ILE A 224 -9.82 13.34 -0.01
N ALA A 225 -9.59 14.02 -1.14
CA ALA A 225 -8.32 14.66 -1.44
C ALA A 225 -7.98 15.80 -0.46
N PHE A 226 -8.97 16.58 -0.02
CA PHE A 226 -8.79 17.60 1.02
C PHE A 226 -8.44 17.00 2.38
N LYS A 227 -9.01 15.86 2.76
CA LYS A 227 -8.63 15.14 3.99
C LYS A 227 -7.16 14.71 3.92
N ALA A 228 -6.71 14.18 2.78
CA ALA A 228 -5.30 13.83 2.58
C ALA A 228 -4.38 15.06 2.70
N LEU A 229 -4.71 16.15 2.01
CA LEU A 229 -3.95 17.40 2.04
C LEU A 229 -3.90 18.02 3.45
N GLY A 230 -4.97 17.93 4.23
CA GLY A 230 -4.99 18.42 5.62
C GLY A 230 -4.01 17.69 6.55
N LEU A 231 -3.68 16.43 6.23
CA LEU A 231 -2.74 15.60 7.00
C LEU A 231 -1.29 15.69 6.49
N ASP A 232 -1.10 16.03 5.22
CA ASP A 232 0.22 16.21 4.58
C ASP A 232 0.16 17.42 3.60
N PRO A 233 0.16 18.66 4.12
CA PRO A 233 -0.05 19.87 3.32
C PRO A 233 1.04 20.13 2.27
N ALA A 234 2.23 19.59 2.47
CA ALA A 234 3.35 19.75 1.54
C ALA A 234 3.22 18.87 0.28
N ASN A 235 2.35 17.87 0.28
CA ASN A 235 2.28 16.87 -0.78
C ASN A 235 1.59 17.40 -2.05
N SER A 236 2.37 17.54 -3.11
CA SER A 236 1.89 18.04 -4.41
C SER A 236 0.86 17.11 -5.08
N LEU A 237 0.94 15.80 -4.85
CA LEU A 237 0.01 14.84 -5.43
C LEU A 237 -1.44 15.10 -4.96
N TYR A 238 -1.63 15.43 -3.66
CA TYR A 238 -2.97 15.74 -3.16
C TYR A 238 -3.51 17.05 -3.73
N LYS A 239 -2.62 18.05 -3.94
CA LYS A 239 -2.97 19.30 -4.64
C LYS A 239 -3.41 19.03 -6.08
N ILE A 240 -2.72 18.14 -6.79
CA ILE A 240 -3.08 17.69 -8.15
C ILE A 240 -4.45 16.99 -8.15
N CYS A 241 -4.71 16.09 -7.19
CA CYS A 241 -6.00 15.42 -7.06
C CYS A 241 -7.15 16.43 -6.86
N ILE A 242 -6.95 17.46 -6.05
CA ILE A 242 -7.95 18.53 -5.81
C ILE A 242 -8.17 19.35 -7.09
N LEU A 243 -7.09 19.77 -7.75
CA LEU A 243 -7.18 20.51 -9.03
C LEU A 243 -7.92 19.68 -10.08
N GLU A 244 -7.63 18.39 -10.22
CA GLU A 244 -8.37 17.52 -11.13
C GLU A 244 -9.87 17.48 -10.79
N CYS A 245 -10.22 17.37 -9.49
CA CYS A 245 -11.63 17.40 -9.06
C CYS A 245 -12.30 18.71 -9.44
N PHE A 246 -11.68 19.86 -9.23
CA PHE A 246 -12.22 21.15 -9.63
C PHE A 246 -12.45 21.23 -11.14
N LEU A 247 -11.46 20.83 -11.95
CA LEU A 247 -11.54 20.88 -13.40
C LEU A 247 -12.65 19.95 -13.93
N ARG A 248 -12.76 18.72 -13.40
CA ARG A 248 -13.80 17.75 -13.78
C ARG A 248 -15.21 18.21 -13.40
N GLN A 249 -15.35 19.02 -12.35
CA GLN A 249 -16.61 19.64 -11.94
C GLN A 249 -16.87 20.99 -12.63
N LYS A 250 -15.96 21.45 -13.48
CA LYS A 250 -16.01 22.78 -14.14
C LYS A 250 -15.99 23.96 -13.14
N HIS A 251 -15.40 23.76 -11.97
CA HIS A 251 -15.19 24.80 -10.95
C HIS A 251 -13.90 25.56 -11.24
N TYR A 252 -13.81 26.19 -12.40
CA TYR A 252 -12.58 26.78 -12.92
C TYR A 252 -12.05 27.93 -12.06
N GLU A 253 -12.92 28.77 -11.50
CA GLU A 253 -12.55 29.87 -10.60
C GLU A 253 -11.91 29.33 -9.31
N LYS A 254 -12.43 28.22 -8.77
CA LYS A 254 -11.83 27.53 -7.61
C LYS A 254 -10.47 26.98 -7.96
N ALA A 255 -10.33 26.32 -9.12
CA ALA A 255 -9.06 25.78 -9.60
C ALA A 255 -8.01 26.89 -9.75
N GLU A 256 -8.39 28.03 -10.36
CA GLU A 256 -7.52 29.19 -10.56
C GLU A 256 -7.06 29.80 -9.23
N ALA A 257 -7.98 29.99 -8.28
CA ALA A 257 -7.67 30.52 -6.95
C ALA A 257 -6.75 29.56 -6.16
N PHE A 258 -7.03 28.26 -6.19
CA PHE A 258 -6.22 27.25 -5.54
C PHE A 258 -4.80 27.17 -6.14
N LEU A 259 -4.72 27.23 -7.47
CA LEU A 259 -3.44 27.24 -8.18
C LEU A 259 -2.65 28.54 -7.91
N ALA A 260 -3.33 29.68 -7.75
CA ALA A 260 -2.70 30.94 -7.36
C ALA A 260 -2.01 30.84 -5.98
N ASP A 261 -2.62 30.10 -5.05
CA ASP A 261 -2.03 29.87 -3.73
C ASP A 261 -0.80 28.94 -3.83
N ILE A 262 -0.89 27.88 -4.62
CA ILE A 262 0.25 27.00 -4.90
C ILE A 262 1.41 27.78 -5.53
N PHE A 263 1.13 28.64 -6.51
CA PHE A 263 2.16 29.43 -7.19
C PHE A 263 2.86 30.43 -6.27
N ARG A 264 2.14 30.95 -5.29
CA ARG A 264 2.70 31.88 -4.29
C ARG A 264 3.60 31.18 -3.28
N ASN A 265 3.20 29.99 -2.84
CA ASN A 265 3.78 29.36 -1.65
C ASN A 265 4.69 28.17 -1.94
N ASP A 266 4.51 27.45 -3.08
CA ASP A 266 5.14 26.14 -3.31
C ASP A 266 5.34 25.80 -4.81
N PHE A 267 5.48 26.80 -5.66
CA PHE A 267 5.53 26.60 -7.12
C PHE A 267 6.60 25.60 -7.57
N VAL A 268 7.83 25.76 -7.07
CA VAL A 268 8.98 24.97 -7.52
C VAL A 268 8.79 23.48 -7.22
N ASN A 269 8.40 23.15 -5.99
CA ASN A 269 8.19 21.75 -5.60
C ASN A 269 6.97 21.17 -6.32
N PHE A 270 5.89 21.94 -6.44
CA PHE A 270 4.70 21.51 -7.15
C PHE A 270 5.00 21.13 -8.60
N ILE A 271 5.73 21.99 -9.35
CA ILE A 271 6.10 21.70 -10.74
C ILE A 271 7.06 20.51 -10.83
N LYS A 272 8.07 20.45 -9.96
CA LYS A 272 9.00 19.31 -9.90
C LYS A 272 8.26 18.00 -9.74
N ASP A 273 7.32 17.93 -8.80
CA ASP A 273 6.55 16.72 -8.53
C ASP A 273 5.58 16.40 -9.65
N LEU A 274 4.87 17.42 -10.21
CA LEU A 274 3.95 17.25 -11.32
C LEU A 274 4.63 16.67 -12.57
N LEU A 275 5.86 17.08 -12.85
CA LEU A 275 6.64 16.61 -13.99
C LEU A 275 7.34 15.27 -13.73
N ASN A 276 7.30 14.74 -12.52
CA ASN A 276 7.90 13.44 -12.21
C ASN A 276 7.23 12.33 -13.06
N PRO A 277 8.01 11.54 -13.82
CA PRO A 277 7.45 10.48 -14.67
C PRO A 277 6.73 9.37 -13.89
N MET A 278 7.00 9.24 -12.60
CA MET A 278 6.32 8.27 -11.72
C MET A 278 5.01 8.82 -11.10
N MET A 279 4.67 10.09 -11.34
CA MET A 279 3.45 10.70 -10.80
C MET A 279 2.20 10.02 -11.38
N ILE A 280 1.39 9.42 -10.51
CA ILE A 280 0.08 8.89 -10.92
C ILE A 280 -0.88 10.03 -11.25
N PHE A 281 -1.85 9.75 -12.13
CA PHE A 281 -2.84 10.72 -12.63
C PHE A 281 -2.30 11.86 -13.50
N LYS A 282 -1.00 11.93 -13.73
CA LYS A 282 -0.38 12.99 -14.57
C LYS A 282 -1.08 13.14 -15.92
N ASP A 283 -1.20 12.04 -16.67
CA ASP A 283 -1.80 12.06 -18.01
C ASP A 283 -3.27 12.50 -18.00
N SER A 284 -4.04 11.98 -17.05
CA SER A 284 -5.47 12.34 -16.89
C SER A 284 -5.64 13.81 -16.46
N PHE A 285 -4.72 14.32 -15.64
CA PHE A 285 -4.71 15.73 -15.26
C PHE A 285 -4.34 16.62 -16.43
N PHE A 286 -3.34 16.26 -17.22
CA PHE A 286 -2.94 17.02 -18.42
C PHE A 286 -4.02 17.02 -19.49
N GLU A 287 -4.70 15.88 -19.68
CA GLU A 287 -5.85 15.79 -20.59
C GLU A 287 -6.93 16.83 -20.23
N ILE A 288 -7.38 16.90 -18.98
CA ILE A 288 -8.42 17.87 -18.59
C ILE A 288 -7.90 19.29 -18.59
N LEU A 289 -6.65 19.53 -18.21
CA LEU A 289 -6.02 20.85 -18.23
C LEU A 289 -5.96 21.42 -19.66
N SER A 290 -5.66 20.59 -20.66
CA SER A 290 -5.60 20.99 -22.07
C SER A 290 -6.93 21.53 -22.62
N GLN A 291 -8.06 21.14 -22.00
CA GLN A 291 -9.40 21.54 -22.45
C GLN A 291 -9.85 22.90 -21.90
N VAL A 292 -9.24 23.40 -20.83
CA VAL A 292 -9.77 24.54 -20.08
C VAL A 292 -8.81 25.72 -19.91
N HIS A 293 -7.55 25.56 -20.23
CA HIS A 293 -6.47 26.51 -19.94
C HIS A 293 -6.63 27.90 -20.56
N VAL A 294 -7.33 28.05 -21.69
CA VAL A 294 -7.30 29.29 -22.53
C VAL A 294 -7.94 30.51 -21.83
N LYS A 295 -8.84 30.30 -20.87
CA LYS A 295 -9.60 31.37 -20.21
C LYS A 295 -9.03 31.82 -18.86
N TYR A 296 -8.03 31.12 -18.34
CA TYR A 296 -7.57 31.30 -16.97
C TYR A 296 -6.04 31.39 -16.95
N ASP A 297 -5.49 32.50 -16.44
CA ASP A 297 -4.07 32.84 -16.59
C ASP A 297 -3.14 31.79 -15.97
N LYS A 298 -3.43 31.30 -14.76
CA LYS A 298 -2.55 30.35 -14.07
C LYS A 298 -2.72 28.93 -14.58
N LEU A 299 -3.94 28.54 -14.96
CA LEU A 299 -4.19 27.29 -15.64
C LEU A 299 -3.52 27.28 -17.01
N HIS A 300 -3.54 28.41 -17.73
CA HIS A 300 -2.82 28.55 -18.98
C HIS A 300 -1.30 28.46 -18.79
N LEU A 301 -0.77 29.16 -17.80
CA LEU A 301 0.66 29.11 -17.47
C LEU A 301 1.09 27.67 -17.10
N LEU A 302 0.31 26.98 -16.27
CA LEU A 302 0.56 25.58 -15.91
C LEU A 302 0.58 24.69 -17.15
N TYR A 303 -0.39 24.84 -18.05
CA TYR A 303 -0.44 24.11 -19.32
C TYR A 303 0.81 24.33 -20.18
N LEU A 304 1.28 25.56 -20.29
CA LEU A 304 2.51 25.88 -21.03
C LEU A 304 3.75 25.20 -20.44
N PHE A 305 3.83 25.08 -19.11
CA PHE A 305 4.91 24.32 -18.44
C PHE A 305 4.86 22.84 -18.81
N THR A 306 3.68 22.25 -18.90
CA THR A 306 3.54 20.83 -19.25
C THR A 306 3.97 20.54 -20.68
N LEU A 307 3.60 21.42 -21.65
CA LEU A 307 3.96 21.27 -23.05
C LEU A 307 5.48 21.33 -23.32
N LYS A 308 6.22 22.14 -22.54
CA LYS A 308 7.68 22.27 -22.71
C LYS A 308 8.46 21.07 -22.19
N ASN A 309 7.89 20.28 -21.33
CA ASN A 309 8.57 19.20 -20.61
C ASN A 309 8.07 17.80 -20.99
N ASP A 310 7.14 17.71 -21.94
CA ASP A 310 6.60 16.44 -22.47
C ASP A 310 7.40 15.95 -23.71
N LYS A 311 8.58 16.56 -23.97
CA LYS A 311 9.56 16.15 -24.97
C LYS A 311 10.74 15.49 -24.27
#